data_196ee8dd0f72acb4b9e0164d92f64254
#
_entry.id   196ee8dd0f72acb4b9e0164d92f64254
#
_cell.length_a   1.000
_cell.length_b   1.000
_cell.length_c   1.000
_cell.angle_alpha   90.00
_cell.angle_beta   90.00
_cell.angle_gamma   90.00
#
_symmetry.space_group_name_H-M   'P 1'
#
loop_
_entity.id
_entity.type
_entity.pdbx_description
1 polymer ?
#
loop_
_entity_poly.entity_id
_entity_poly.type
_entity_poly.pdbx_seq_one_letter_code
_entity_poly.pdbx_strand_id
1 'polypeptide(L)'
;MAENEGAGNQPVALDIDTLEASIEKSRMQRRRSARISGILYPLAVVLGVLAAWEAGTRLLGVPTFLLPPPSAVAGSLRANASLLLFHGWVTTIEIVLGFVLSIAIGIPLALAIFLWPIFSRSILPLLISSQAMPKVAVAPLLLVWFGFGLLPKVLIAFLIAFFPIVISTAVGLSTIEPEKIYLARSMGFGSVTTFCKIRLPNALPEIFGGLKISITLAVVGAVVGEFVGGDAGLGYLLMVANGSMDTQLLFAGIIALTILGVALFLVVELAERLAIPRHIIAGDNATHLS
;
A
#
# COMPACT_ATOMS: atom_id res chain seq x y z
N MET A 1 -78.85 -35.38 -17.54
CA MET A 1 -78.13 -36.19 -18.54
C MET A 1 -76.95 -35.38 -19.06
N ALA A 2 -75.78 -35.92 -18.87
CA ALA A 2 -74.52 -35.75 -19.57
C ALA A 2 -73.83 -34.40 -19.39
N GLU A 3 -72.81 -34.47 -18.74
CA GLU A 3 -71.39 -34.70 -19.04
C GLU A 3 -70.63 -33.38 -19.29
N ASN A 4 -69.91 -32.96 -18.33
CA ASN A 4 -68.82 -32.06 -18.56
C ASN A 4 -67.57 -32.66 -17.86
N GLU A 5 -66.89 -33.55 -18.58
CA GLU A 5 -65.63 -34.15 -18.24
C GLU A 5 -64.47 -33.33 -18.87
N GLY A 6 -63.50 -33.05 -18.06
CA GLY A 6 -62.11 -33.11 -18.55
C GLY A 6 -61.46 -31.82 -19.03
N ALA A 7 -61.24 -30.85 -18.17
CA ALA A 7 -60.13 -29.97 -18.41
C ALA A 7 -58.84 -30.61 -17.77
N GLY A 8 -58.09 -31.33 -18.61
CA GLY A 8 -56.88 -32.02 -18.24
C GLY A 8 -55.87 -31.05 -17.70
N ASN A 9 -55.51 -31.24 -16.44
CA ASN A 9 -54.38 -30.64 -15.76
C ASN A 9 -53.09 -31.28 -16.32
N GLN A 10 -52.60 -30.78 -17.46
CA GLN A 10 -51.29 -31.17 -17.93
C GLN A 10 -50.25 -30.54 -16.98
N PRO A 11 -49.38 -31.33 -16.33
CA PRO A 11 -48.27 -30.76 -15.56
C PRO A 11 -47.39 -30.02 -16.55
N VAL A 12 -47.24 -28.71 -16.33
CA VAL A 12 -46.24 -27.88 -17.02
C VAL A 12 -44.88 -28.48 -16.64
N ALA A 13 -44.35 -29.31 -17.54
CA ALA A 13 -42.99 -29.80 -17.41
C ALA A 13 -42.10 -28.56 -17.45
N LEU A 14 -41.67 -28.10 -16.27
CA LEU A 14 -40.68 -27.05 -16.13
C LEU A 14 -39.42 -27.55 -16.82
N ASP A 15 -39.13 -26.97 -17.98
CA ASP A 15 -37.91 -27.27 -18.72
C ASP A 15 -36.71 -26.75 -17.88
N ILE A 16 -36.11 -27.69 -17.15
CA ILE A 16 -35.00 -27.43 -16.24
C ILE A 16 -33.84 -26.77 -16.99
N ASP A 17 -33.59 -27.16 -18.22
CA ASP A 17 -32.52 -26.64 -19.06
C ASP A 17 -32.72 -25.14 -19.39
N THR A 18 -33.98 -24.75 -19.68
CA THR A 18 -34.31 -23.33 -19.93
C THR A 18 -34.22 -22.48 -18.65
N LEU A 19 -34.55 -23.04 -17.50
CA LEU A 19 -34.40 -22.38 -16.20
C LEU A 19 -32.92 -22.21 -15.85
N GLU A 20 -32.12 -23.25 -16.01
CA GLU A 20 -30.65 -23.16 -15.75
C GLU A 20 -30.00 -22.15 -16.67
N ALA A 21 -30.30 -22.15 -17.97
CA ALA A 21 -29.79 -21.16 -18.92
C ALA A 21 -30.21 -19.72 -18.55
N SER A 22 -31.42 -19.52 -18.06
CA SER A 22 -31.94 -18.22 -17.63
C SER A 22 -31.25 -17.72 -16.34
N ILE A 23 -30.98 -18.63 -15.39
CA ILE A 23 -30.28 -18.36 -14.14
C ILE A 23 -28.82 -18.02 -14.45
N GLU A 24 -28.18 -18.77 -15.33
CA GLU A 24 -26.79 -18.54 -15.72
C GLU A 24 -26.61 -17.20 -16.45
N LYS A 25 -27.53 -16.87 -17.36
CA LYS A 25 -27.57 -15.57 -18.05
C LYS A 25 -27.76 -14.41 -17.06
N SER A 26 -28.68 -14.57 -16.11
CA SER A 26 -28.91 -13.56 -15.06
C SER A 26 -27.74 -13.41 -14.10
N ARG A 27 -27.03 -14.50 -13.75
CA ARG A 27 -25.79 -14.48 -12.97
C ARG A 27 -24.65 -13.78 -13.71
N MET A 28 -24.47 -14.06 -15.01
CA MET A 28 -23.46 -13.35 -15.83
C MET A 28 -23.78 -11.87 -15.98
N GLN A 29 -25.03 -11.51 -16.20
CA GLN A 29 -25.46 -10.11 -16.28
C GLN A 29 -25.23 -9.37 -14.94
N ARG A 30 -25.59 -9.98 -13.80
CA ARG A 30 -25.34 -9.43 -12.47
C ARG A 30 -23.83 -9.27 -12.18
N ARG A 31 -23.00 -10.25 -12.55
CA ARG A 31 -21.53 -10.17 -12.41
C ARG A 31 -20.92 -9.06 -13.29
N ARG A 32 -21.42 -8.89 -14.52
CA ARG A 32 -20.97 -7.84 -15.43
C ARG A 32 -21.42 -6.45 -14.96
N SER A 33 -22.66 -6.34 -14.52
CA SER A 33 -23.21 -5.12 -13.92
C SER A 33 -22.45 -4.75 -12.63
N ALA A 34 -22.21 -5.71 -11.73
CA ALA A 34 -21.45 -5.48 -10.49
C ALA A 34 -19.99 -5.07 -10.74
N ARG A 35 -19.34 -5.58 -11.79
CA ARG A 35 -17.99 -5.13 -12.17
C ARG A 35 -17.99 -3.74 -12.76
N ILE A 36 -18.95 -3.41 -13.61
CA ILE A 36 -19.09 -2.08 -14.24
C ILE A 36 -19.43 -1.05 -13.17
N SER A 37 -20.39 -1.33 -12.29
CA SER A 37 -20.74 -0.43 -11.19
C SER A 37 -19.60 -0.25 -10.19
N GLY A 38 -18.81 -1.29 -9.92
CA GLY A 38 -17.65 -1.23 -9.05
C GLY A 38 -16.54 -0.29 -9.54
N ILE A 39 -16.46 0.01 -10.84
CA ILE A 39 -15.50 0.97 -11.41
C ILE A 39 -16.19 2.31 -11.69
N LEU A 40 -17.42 2.28 -12.16
CA LEU A 40 -18.14 3.48 -12.61
C LEU A 40 -18.47 4.43 -11.45
N TYR A 41 -18.91 3.89 -10.29
CA TYR A 41 -19.21 4.73 -9.12
C TYR A 41 -17.98 5.47 -8.57
N PRO A 42 -16.84 4.83 -8.29
CA PRO A 42 -15.64 5.54 -7.85
C PRO A 42 -15.17 6.58 -8.89
N LEU A 43 -15.21 6.24 -10.18
CA LEU A 43 -14.84 7.16 -11.25
C LEU A 43 -15.77 8.38 -11.32
N ALA A 44 -17.08 8.14 -11.22
CA ALA A 44 -18.08 9.22 -11.22
C ALA A 44 -17.90 10.16 -10.01
N VAL A 45 -17.59 9.62 -8.83
CA VAL A 45 -17.30 10.42 -7.64
C VAL A 45 -16.04 11.25 -7.86
N VAL A 46 -14.95 10.68 -8.35
CA VAL A 46 -13.71 11.42 -8.62
C VAL A 46 -13.93 12.52 -9.65
N LEU A 47 -14.60 12.21 -10.75
CA LEU A 47 -14.93 13.21 -11.79
C LEU A 47 -15.87 14.30 -11.25
N GLY A 48 -16.84 13.93 -10.41
CA GLY A 48 -17.74 14.88 -9.75
C GLY A 48 -16.98 15.83 -8.80
N VAL A 49 -16.05 15.31 -8.02
CA VAL A 49 -15.20 16.13 -7.13
C VAL A 49 -14.30 17.06 -7.95
N LEU A 50 -13.66 16.57 -9.01
CA LEU A 50 -12.83 17.40 -9.89
C LEU A 50 -13.65 18.48 -10.60
N ALA A 51 -14.85 18.16 -11.08
CA ALA A 51 -15.75 19.12 -11.70
C ALA A 51 -16.25 20.17 -10.69
N ALA A 52 -16.59 19.77 -9.48
CA ALA A 52 -16.97 20.68 -8.40
C ALA A 52 -15.81 21.61 -8.01
N TRP A 53 -14.58 21.09 -7.93
CA TRP A 53 -13.39 21.90 -7.67
C TRP A 53 -13.13 22.90 -8.80
N GLU A 54 -13.14 22.47 -10.08
CA GLU A 54 -12.97 23.34 -11.25
C GLU A 54 -14.04 24.44 -11.30
N ALA A 55 -15.31 24.06 -11.10
CA ALA A 55 -16.42 25.00 -11.10
C ALA A 55 -16.34 25.97 -9.91
N GLY A 56 -16.03 25.47 -8.72
CA GLY A 56 -15.92 26.28 -7.50
C GLY A 56 -14.82 27.34 -7.62
N THR A 57 -13.63 26.96 -8.09
CA THR A 57 -12.52 27.92 -8.24
C THR A 57 -12.83 29.00 -9.30
N ARG A 58 -13.50 28.63 -10.39
CA ARG A 58 -13.83 29.59 -11.46
C ARG A 58 -15.01 30.50 -11.12
N LEU A 59 -16.09 29.91 -10.55
CA LEU A 59 -17.31 30.67 -10.25
C LEU A 59 -17.11 31.64 -9.08
N LEU A 60 -16.32 31.21 -8.06
CA LEU A 60 -16.02 32.07 -6.90
C LEU A 60 -14.85 33.02 -7.15
N GLY A 61 -14.22 32.98 -8.32
CA GLY A 61 -13.08 33.84 -8.66
C GLY A 61 -11.88 33.64 -7.72
N VAL A 62 -11.66 32.40 -7.22
CA VAL A 62 -10.56 32.13 -6.28
C VAL A 62 -9.22 32.39 -6.96
N PRO A 63 -8.33 33.20 -6.34
CA PRO A 63 -7.00 33.46 -6.91
C PRO A 63 -6.21 32.17 -7.08
N THR A 64 -5.55 31.97 -8.21
CA THR A 64 -4.82 30.74 -8.58
C THR A 64 -3.65 30.45 -7.65
N PHE A 65 -3.08 31.44 -6.99
CA PHE A 65 -2.05 31.24 -5.96
C PHE A 65 -2.59 30.68 -4.67
N LEU A 66 -3.91 30.78 -4.41
CA LEU A 66 -4.54 30.19 -3.23
C LEU A 66 -5.04 28.77 -3.54
N LEU A 67 -5.80 28.61 -4.62
CA LEU A 67 -6.30 27.30 -5.05
C LEU A 67 -6.42 27.25 -6.57
N PRO A 68 -5.46 26.64 -7.29
CA PRO A 68 -5.52 26.54 -8.74
C PRO A 68 -6.62 25.57 -9.19
N PRO A 69 -7.31 25.84 -10.31
CA PRO A 69 -8.25 24.88 -10.87
C PRO A 69 -7.51 23.62 -11.39
N PRO A 70 -8.13 22.44 -11.36
CA PRO A 70 -7.55 21.19 -11.88
C PRO A 70 -6.97 21.30 -13.28
N SER A 71 -7.59 22.06 -14.16
CA SER A 71 -7.08 22.30 -15.52
C SER A 71 -5.73 23.04 -15.55
N ALA A 72 -5.52 23.99 -14.64
CA ALA A 72 -4.23 24.70 -14.52
C ALA A 72 -3.15 23.78 -13.95
N VAL A 73 -3.49 22.94 -12.96
CA VAL A 73 -2.60 21.91 -12.43
C VAL A 73 -2.17 20.92 -13.53
N ALA A 74 -3.12 20.46 -14.35
CA ALA A 74 -2.82 19.58 -15.48
C ALA A 74 -1.92 20.28 -16.53
N GLY A 75 -2.10 21.59 -16.74
CA GLY A 75 -1.20 22.41 -17.55
C GLY A 75 0.22 22.45 -16.98
N SER A 76 0.36 22.69 -15.67
CA SER A 76 1.65 22.71 -14.98
C SER A 76 2.34 21.34 -15.00
N LEU A 77 1.60 20.24 -14.83
CA LEU A 77 2.14 18.88 -14.96
C LEU A 77 2.78 18.64 -16.34
N ARG A 78 2.15 19.10 -17.40
CA ARG A 78 2.69 18.98 -18.78
C ARG A 78 3.88 19.88 -19.01
N ALA A 79 3.75 21.15 -18.63
CA ALA A 79 4.79 22.15 -18.83
C ALA A 79 6.08 21.82 -18.07
N ASN A 80 5.97 21.26 -16.87
CA ASN A 80 7.09 20.94 -15.99
C ASN A 80 7.42 19.44 -15.94
N ALA A 81 6.98 18.64 -16.93
CA ALA A 81 7.14 17.20 -16.90
C ALA A 81 8.60 16.75 -16.74
N SER A 82 9.54 17.36 -17.44
CA SER A 82 10.97 17.05 -17.34
C SER A 82 11.54 17.35 -15.94
N LEU A 83 11.12 18.48 -15.37
CA LEU A 83 11.51 18.89 -14.02
C LEU A 83 10.97 17.90 -12.97
N LEU A 84 9.69 17.56 -13.06
CA LEU A 84 9.03 16.60 -12.18
C LEU A 84 9.65 15.20 -12.29
N LEU A 85 10.02 14.75 -13.49
CA LEU A 85 10.68 13.47 -13.70
C LEU A 85 12.09 13.47 -13.09
N PHE A 86 12.87 14.54 -13.28
CA PHE A 86 14.20 14.64 -12.67
C PHE A 86 14.13 14.58 -11.15
N HIS A 87 13.29 15.43 -10.52
CA HIS A 87 13.12 15.44 -9.08
C HIS A 87 12.47 14.14 -8.57
N GLY A 88 11.55 13.56 -9.33
CA GLY A 88 10.95 12.25 -9.02
C GLY A 88 11.97 11.12 -9.00
N TRP A 89 12.94 11.13 -9.90
CA TRP A 89 14.03 10.15 -9.92
C TRP A 89 14.91 10.28 -8.67
N VAL A 90 15.27 11.50 -8.28
CA VAL A 90 16.06 11.74 -7.05
C VAL A 90 15.35 11.19 -5.82
N THR A 91 14.07 11.57 -5.64
CA THR A 91 13.24 11.08 -4.54
C THR A 91 13.11 9.55 -4.56
N THR A 92 12.98 8.94 -5.76
CA THR A 92 12.91 7.48 -5.91
C THR A 92 14.16 6.80 -5.36
N ILE A 93 15.35 7.31 -5.67
CA ILE A 93 16.62 6.77 -5.15
C ILE A 93 16.65 6.83 -3.62
N GLU A 94 16.26 7.95 -3.04
CA GLU A 94 16.23 8.14 -1.58
C GLU A 94 15.28 7.14 -0.90
N ILE A 95 14.07 7.00 -1.44
CA ILE A 95 13.06 6.05 -0.94
C ILE A 95 13.57 4.62 -1.03
N VAL A 96 14.05 4.22 -2.21
CA VAL A 96 14.48 2.83 -2.45
C VAL A 96 15.68 2.47 -1.57
N LEU A 97 16.67 3.35 -1.43
CA LEU A 97 17.83 3.11 -0.57
C LEU A 97 17.43 3.03 0.91
N GLY A 98 16.56 3.93 1.39
CA GLY A 98 16.04 3.91 2.76
C GLY A 98 15.22 2.65 3.04
N PHE A 99 14.38 2.25 2.10
CA PHE A 99 13.56 1.04 2.18
C PHE A 99 14.39 -0.24 2.16
N VAL A 100 15.35 -0.36 1.24
CA VAL A 100 16.28 -1.51 1.18
C VAL A 100 17.12 -1.63 2.45
N LEU A 101 17.61 -0.50 2.98
CA LEU A 101 18.33 -0.46 4.25
C LEU A 101 17.42 -0.92 5.41
N SER A 102 16.15 -0.53 5.39
CA SER A 102 15.15 -0.96 6.37
C SER A 102 14.90 -2.47 6.32
N ILE A 103 14.87 -3.06 5.14
CA ILE A 103 14.76 -4.52 4.95
C ILE A 103 16.03 -5.21 5.46
N ALA A 104 17.20 -4.71 5.03
CA ALA A 104 18.50 -5.32 5.32
C ALA A 104 18.80 -5.36 6.83
N ILE A 105 18.32 -4.41 7.60
CA ILE A 105 18.50 -4.36 9.06
C ILE A 105 17.28 -4.89 9.80
N GLY A 106 16.08 -4.56 9.33
CA GLY A 106 14.81 -4.88 10.00
C GLY A 106 14.49 -6.36 10.03
N ILE A 107 14.63 -7.06 8.90
CA ILE A 107 14.33 -8.50 8.86
C ILE A 107 15.30 -9.32 9.74
N PRO A 108 16.64 -9.13 9.67
CA PRO A 108 17.55 -9.83 10.58
C PRO A 108 17.29 -9.51 12.06
N LEU A 109 16.95 -8.27 12.40
CA LEU A 109 16.62 -7.92 13.77
C LEU A 109 15.32 -8.59 14.23
N ALA A 110 14.29 -8.65 13.39
CA ALA A 110 13.05 -9.37 13.69
C ALA A 110 13.28 -10.87 13.88
N LEU A 111 14.16 -11.47 13.06
CA LEU A 111 14.61 -12.85 13.24
C LEU A 111 15.33 -13.04 14.57
N ALA A 112 16.21 -12.12 14.96
CA ALA A 112 16.88 -12.15 16.24
C ALA A 112 15.88 -12.07 17.42
N ILE A 113 14.90 -11.18 17.34
CA ILE A 113 13.81 -11.06 18.32
C ILE A 113 13.00 -12.35 18.42
N PHE A 114 12.75 -13.00 17.27
CA PHE A 114 12.00 -14.27 17.23
C PHE A 114 12.82 -15.45 17.80
N LEU A 115 14.10 -15.56 17.46
CA LEU A 115 14.94 -16.72 17.83
C LEU A 115 15.44 -16.68 19.28
N TRP A 116 15.71 -15.48 19.82
CA TRP A 116 16.28 -15.33 21.13
C TRP A 116 15.36 -14.60 22.11
N PRO A 117 14.89 -15.30 23.18
CA PRO A 117 13.98 -14.68 24.18
C PRO A 117 14.55 -13.43 24.85
N ILE A 118 15.88 -13.30 24.95
CA ILE A 118 16.52 -12.12 25.52
C ILE A 118 16.28 -10.88 24.64
N PHE A 119 16.35 -11.03 23.31
CA PHE A 119 16.06 -9.93 22.37
C PHE A 119 14.56 -9.56 22.39
N SER A 120 13.69 -10.56 22.45
CA SER A 120 12.25 -10.30 22.56
C SER A 120 11.88 -9.53 23.82
N ARG A 121 12.46 -9.92 24.97
CA ARG A 121 12.17 -9.26 26.28
C ARG A 121 12.82 -7.89 26.45
N SER A 122 13.97 -7.66 25.82
CA SER A 122 14.75 -6.42 26.01
C SER A 122 14.54 -5.43 24.85
N ILE A 123 14.65 -5.87 23.60
CA ILE A 123 14.66 -4.98 22.43
C ILE A 123 13.26 -4.62 21.98
N LEU A 124 12.31 -5.58 21.99
CA LEU A 124 10.95 -5.33 21.50
C LEU A 124 10.24 -4.19 22.27
N PRO A 125 10.27 -4.13 23.63
CA PRO A 125 9.69 -3.00 24.36
C PRO A 125 10.36 -1.67 24.03
N LEU A 126 11.69 -1.65 23.85
CA LEU A 126 12.45 -0.45 23.47
C LEU A 126 12.06 0.03 22.06
N LEU A 127 11.90 -0.90 21.11
CA LEU A 127 11.44 -0.57 19.76
C LEU A 127 10.04 0.04 19.79
N ILE A 128 9.11 -0.56 20.53
CA ILE A 128 7.74 -0.04 20.66
C ILE A 128 7.76 1.36 21.30
N SER A 129 8.50 1.54 22.39
CA SER A 129 8.63 2.83 23.08
C SER A 129 9.26 3.90 22.18
N SER A 130 10.24 3.52 21.35
CA SER A 130 10.91 4.46 20.43
C SER A 130 10.00 4.97 19.30
N GLN A 131 8.85 4.30 19.06
CA GLN A 131 7.87 4.81 18.10
C GLN A 131 7.17 6.08 18.58
N ALA A 132 7.11 6.32 19.89
CA ALA A 132 6.57 7.56 20.46
C ALA A 132 7.46 8.78 20.13
N MET A 133 8.73 8.56 19.78
CA MET A 133 9.64 9.63 19.40
C MET A 133 9.24 10.21 18.03
N PRO A 134 9.10 11.55 17.92
CA PRO A 134 8.80 12.20 16.65
C PRO A 134 10.01 12.13 15.72
N LYS A 135 10.05 11.09 14.86
CA LYS A 135 11.19 10.80 13.96
C LYS A 135 11.53 11.97 13.03
N VAL A 136 10.50 12.74 12.64
CA VAL A 136 10.67 13.95 11.83
C VAL A 136 11.57 14.98 12.54
N ALA A 137 11.51 15.07 13.87
CA ALA A 137 12.35 15.99 14.65
C ALA A 137 13.83 15.59 14.67
N VAL A 138 14.16 14.35 14.29
CA VAL A 138 15.55 13.88 14.17
C VAL A 138 16.21 14.35 12.86
N ALA A 139 15.43 14.75 11.86
CA ALA A 139 15.95 15.12 10.54
C ALA A 139 17.01 16.25 10.59
N PRO A 140 16.82 17.38 11.30
CA PRO A 140 17.85 18.41 11.43
C PRO A 140 19.13 17.91 12.09
N LEU A 141 19.02 17.00 13.06
CA LEU A 141 20.16 16.43 13.75
C LEU A 141 21.01 15.55 12.82
N LEU A 142 20.37 14.76 11.97
CA LEU A 142 21.07 13.96 10.96
C LEU A 142 21.81 14.83 9.95
N LEU A 143 21.26 16.00 9.59
CA LEU A 143 21.95 16.96 8.73
C LEU A 143 23.18 17.57 9.43
N VAL A 144 23.09 17.87 10.72
CA VAL A 144 24.24 18.38 11.49
C VAL A 144 25.34 17.33 11.59
N TRP A 145 25.01 16.06 11.77
CA TRP A 145 25.99 14.98 11.93
C TRP A 145 26.62 14.53 10.60
N PHE A 146 25.82 14.42 9.55
CA PHE A 146 26.24 13.81 8.27
C PHE A 146 26.39 14.82 7.13
N GLY A 147 26.06 16.09 7.36
CA GLY A 147 26.08 17.13 6.34
C GLY A 147 24.88 17.05 5.38
N PHE A 148 24.92 17.92 4.36
CA PHE A 148 23.92 17.90 3.28
C PHE A 148 24.24 16.79 2.27
N GLY A 149 23.22 16.27 1.59
CA GLY A 149 23.35 15.28 0.54
C GLY A 149 22.41 14.09 0.68
N LEU A 150 22.75 13.00 0.02
CA LEU A 150 21.89 11.79 -0.07
C LEU A 150 21.77 11.05 1.28
N LEU A 151 22.88 10.93 2.03
CA LEU A 151 22.96 10.07 3.21
C LEU A 151 21.93 10.42 4.30
N PRO A 152 21.82 11.68 4.79
CA PRO A 152 20.84 12.01 5.83
C PRO A 152 19.39 11.76 5.36
N LYS A 153 19.05 12.02 4.09
CA LYS A 153 17.72 11.77 3.53
C LYS A 153 17.39 10.28 3.54
N VAL A 154 18.33 9.44 3.11
CA VAL A 154 18.20 7.97 3.17
C VAL A 154 18.03 7.47 4.60
N LEU A 155 18.78 8.04 5.56
CA LEU A 155 18.67 7.67 6.98
C LEU A 155 17.32 8.08 7.58
N ILE A 156 16.75 9.21 7.18
CA ILE A 156 15.40 9.61 7.62
C ILE A 156 14.34 8.65 7.05
N ALA A 157 14.42 8.34 5.75
CA ALA A 157 13.54 7.36 5.11
C ALA A 157 13.66 5.99 5.79
N PHE A 158 14.89 5.53 6.07
CA PHE A 158 15.16 4.32 6.83
C PHE A 158 14.51 4.34 8.21
N LEU A 159 14.75 5.37 9.03
CA LEU A 159 14.25 5.45 10.40
C LEU A 159 12.72 5.39 10.47
N ILE A 160 12.04 5.96 9.48
CA ILE A 160 10.57 5.97 9.45
C ILE A 160 10.03 4.62 8.96
N ALA A 161 10.67 4.01 7.96
CA ALA A 161 10.24 2.75 7.32
C ALA A 161 10.63 1.48 8.12
N PHE A 162 11.64 1.56 8.97
CA PHE A 162 12.24 0.41 9.64
C PHE A 162 11.29 -0.32 10.60
N PHE A 163 10.54 0.42 11.42
CA PHE A 163 9.75 -0.18 12.50
C PHE A 163 8.63 -1.11 12.03
N PRO A 164 7.81 -0.78 11.03
CA PRO A 164 6.79 -1.71 10.54
C PRO A 164 7.39 -3.02 10.05
N ILE A 165 8.55 -2.99 9.39
CA ILE A 165 9.23 -4.22 8.93
C ILE A 165 9.56 -5.12 10.12
N VAL A 166 10.20 -4.56 11.15
CA VAL A 166 10.61 -5.34 12.34
C VAL A 166 9.39 -5.95 13.02
N ILE A 167 8.37 -5.12 13.28
CA ILE A 167 7.20 -5.55 14.04
C ILE A 167 6.39 -6.59 13.26
N SER A 168 6.03 -6.31 12.00
CA SER A 168 5.24 -7.23 11.19
C SER A 168 5.99 -8.55 10.95
N THR A 169 7.31 -8.52 10.76
CA THR A 169 8.12 -9.73 10.63
C THR A 169 8.13 -10.55 11.93
N ALA A 170 8.35 -9.88 13.07
CA ALA A 170 8.37 -10.56 14.37
C ALA A 170 7.00 -11.17 14.73
N VAL A 171 5.91 -10.44 14.47
CA VAL A 171 4.53 -10.90 14.65
C VAL A 171 4.24 -12.08 13.73
N GLY A 172 4.48 -11.95 12.43
CA GLY A 172 4.20 -13.00 11.45
C GLY A 172 4.93 -14.32 11.77
N LEU A 173 6.17 -14.27 12.25
CA LEU A 173 6.91 -15.46 12.67
C LEU A 173 6.38 -16.07 13.98
N SER A 174 5.71 -15.27 14.81
CA SER A 174 5.19 -15.69 16.13
C SER A 174 3.75 -16.21 16.08
N THR A 175 2.95 -15.83 15.08
CA THR A 175 1.49 -16.06 15.03
C THR A 175 1.10 -17.46 14.50
N ILE A 176 2.01 -18.41 14.45
CA ILE A 176 1.73 -19.74 13.91
C ILE A 176 1.05 -20.63 14.97
N GLU A 177 -0.02 -21.30 14.54
CA GLU A 177 -0.76 -22.26 15.35
C GLU A 177 0.17 -23.36 15.89
N PRO A 178 0.18 -23.60 17.22
CA PRO A 178 1.03 -24.61 17.82
C PRO A 178 0.82 -26.01 17.23
N GLU A 179 -0.40 -26.33 16.79
CA GLU A 179 -0.80 -27.60 16.21
C GLU A 179 0.00 -27.92 14.94
N LYS A 180 0.21 -26.92 14.07
CA LYS A 180 1.02 -27.07 12.85
C LYS A 180 2.48 -27.41 13.18
N ILE A 181 2.98 -26.89 14.29
CA ILE A 181 4.36 -27.17 14.76
C ILE A 181 4.44 -28.57 15.36
N TYR A 182 3.44 -29.00 16.16
CA TYR A 182 3.38 -30.34 16.71
C TYR A 182 3.28 -31.39 15.61
N LEU A 183 2.44 -31.17 14.60
CA LEU A 183 2.34 -32.05 13.43
C LEU A 183 3.67 -32.17 12.69
N ALA A 184 4.36 -31.08 12.45
CA ALA A 184 5.68 -31.09 11.80
C ALA A 184 6.70 -31.92 12.59
N ARG A 185 6.71 -31.77 13.92
CA ARG A 185 7.60 -32.54 14.80
C ARG A 185 7.27 -34.02 14.80
N SER A 186 5.97 -34.39 14.81
CA SER A 186 5.56 -35.80 14.73
C SER A 186 5.93 -36.46 13.40
N MET A 187 6.04 -35.66 12.33
CA MET A 187 6.55 -36.10 11.02
C MET A 187 8.09 -36.15 10.94
N GLY A 188 8.80 -35.88 12.04
CA GLY A 188 10.26 -35.91 12.09
C GLY A 188 10.97 -34.67 11.56
N PHE A 189 10.26 -33.54 11.37
CA PHE A 189 10.90 -32.31 10.89
C PHE A 189 11.79 -31.70 11.98
N GLY A 190 13.04 -31.42 11.64
CA GLY A 190 13.95 -30.65 12.48
C GLY A 190 13.57 -29.15 12.51
N SER A 191 14.17 -28.41 13.44
CA SER A 191 13.86 -26.98 13.66
C SER A 191 14.03 -26.12 12.42
N VAL A 192 15.09 -26.32 11.63
CA VAL A 192 15.36 -25.56 10.40
C VAL A 192 14.32 -25.88 9.32
N THR A 193 13.98 -27.17 9.15
CA THR A 193 12.97 -27.61 8.18
C THR A 193 11.59 -27.03 8.54
N THR A 194 11.23 -27.05 9.81
CA THR A 194 9.99 -26.47 10.33
C THR A 194 9.96 -24.94 10.08
N PHE A 195 11.09 -24.28 10.30
CA PHE A 195 11.20 -22.84 10.02
C PHE A 195 11.00 -22.55 8.53
N CYS A 196 11.79 -23.16 7.65
CA CYS A 196 11.77 -22.87 6.22
C CYS A 196 10.50 -23.33 5.50
N LYS A 197 9.89 -24.47 5.92
CA LYS A 197 8.74 -25.05 5.20
C LYS A 197 7.39 -24.66 5.80
N ILE A 198 7.35 -24.22 7.06
CA ILE A 198 6.10 -23.92 7.74
C ILE A 198 6.09 -22.48 8.24
N ARG A 199 7.05 -22.09 9.09
CA ARG A 199 7.02 -20.76 9.71
C ARG A 199 7.17 -19.64 8.70
N LEU A 200 8.22 -19.67 7.91
CA LEU A 200 8.51 -18.60 6.97
C LEU A 200 7.41 -18.42 5.91
N PRO A 201 6.89 -19.48 5.23
CA PRO A 201 5.79 -19.31 4.30
C PRO A 201 4.50 -18.77 4.92
N ASN A 202 4.16 -19.18 6.15
CA ASN A 202 2.99 -18.63 6.85
C ASN A 202 3.19 -17.19 7.33
N ALA A 203 4.42 -16.75 7.57
CA ALA A 203 4.75 -15.39 7.97
C ALA A 203 4.82 -14.41 6.78
N LEU A 204 4.97 -14.89 5.55
CA LEU A 204 5.14 -14.05 4.36
C LEU A 204 4.01 -13.00 4.18
N PRO A 205 2.72 -13.33 4.33
CA PRO A 205 1.66 -12.33 4.18
C PRO A 205 1.84 -11.15 5.15
N GLU A 206 2.17 -11.43 6.42
CA GLU A 206 2.39 -10.41 7.45
C GLU A 206 3.66 -9.60 7.17
N ILE A 207 4.74 -10.26 6.73
CA ILE A 207 5.99 -9.59 6.32
C ILE A 207 5.71 -8.64 5.17
N PHE A 208 5.01 -9.08 4.13
CA PHE A 208 4.66 -8.22 3.00
C PHE A 208 3.68 -7.10 3.39
N GLY A 209 2.77 -7.35 4.33
CA GLY A 209 1.95 -6.31 4.96
C GLY A 209 2.81 -5.21 5.57
N GLY A 210 3.81 -5.60 6.36
CA GLY A 210 4.81 -4.68 6.91
C GLY A 210 5.62 -3.93 5.84
N LEU A 211 6.05 -4.61 4.78
CA LEU A 211 6.77 -4.01 3.67
C LEU A 211 5.93 -2.96 2.92
N LYS A 212 4.64 -3.22 2.69
CA LYS A 212 3.71 -2.26 2.06
C LYS A 212 3.51 -1.00 2.90
N ILE A 213 3.38 -1.14 4.21
CA ILE A 213 3.34 0.01 5.12
C ILE A 213 4.67 0.76 5.08
N SER A 214 5.78 0.04 5.11
CA SER A 214 7.12 0.64 5.16
C SER A 214 7.49 1.41 3.90
N ILE A 215 7.14 0.93 2.71
CA ILE A 215 7.43 1.67 1.48
C ILE A 215 6.68 3.00 1.43
N THR A 216 5.42 3.05 1.87
CA THR A 216 4.65 4.29 1.96
C THR A 216 5.23 5.25 2.99
N LEU A 217 5.70 4.74 4.11
CA LEU A 217 6.37 5.53 5.13
C LEU A 217 7.77 6.00 4.69
N ALA A 218 8.49 5.23 3.86
CA ALA A 218 9.75 5.66 3.26
C ALA A 218 9.58 6.87 2.35
N VAL A 219 8.44 6.95 1.60
CA VAL A 219 8.09 8.16 0.84
C VAL A 219 7.97 9.38 1.74
N VAL A 220 7.27 9.25 2.87
CA VAL A 220 7.15 10.34 3.85
C VAL A 220 8.52 10.73 4.39
N GLY A 221 9.35 9.73 4.69
CA GLY A 221 10.71 9.95 5.20
C GLY A 221 11.62 10.70 4.24
N ALA A 222 11.61 10.34 2.95
CA ALA A 222 12.38 11.02 1.92
C ALA A 222 11.92 12.47 1.78
N VAL A 223 10.62 12.73 1.68
CA VAL A 223 10.05 14.08 1.59
C VAL A 223 10.45 14.94 2.79
N VAL A 224 10.40 14.38 4.01
CA VAL A 224 10.85 15.08 5.22
C VAL A 224 12.33 15.41 5.13
N GLY A 225 13.17 14.48 4.67
CA GLY A 225 14.59 14.71 4.45
C GLY A 225 14.86 15.83 3.44
N GLU A 226 14.11 15.84 2.34
CA GLU A 226 14.18 16.86 1.32
C GLU A 226 13.71 18.25 1.82
N PHE A 227 12.68 18.31 2.68
CA PHE A 227 12.21 19.56 3.28
C PHE A 227 13.24 20.20 4.20
N VAL A 228 14.02 19.40 4.93
CA VAL A 228 14.96 19.93 5.93
C VAL A 228 16.30 20.29 5.33
N GLY A 229 16.75 19.56 4.30
CA GLY A 229 18.10 19.79 3.75
C GLY A 229 18.26 19.33 2.30
N GLY A 230 17.16 19.32 1.52
CA GLY A 230 17.22 18.95 0.11
C GLY A 230 17.75 20.08 -0.77
N ASP A 231 18.53 19.69 -1.75
CA ASP A 231 18.96 20.46 -2.92
C ASP A 231 18.28 19.98 -4.21
N ALA A 232 17.66 18.82 -4.16
CA ALA A 232 16.89 18.18 -5.21
C ALA A 232 15.90 17.20 -4.61
N GLY A 233 14.90 16.78 -5.41
CA GLY A 233 13.83 15.88 -5.05
C GLY A 233 12.46 16.55 -5.15
N LEU A 234 11.37 15.76 -5.13
CA LEU A 234 10.01 16.28 -5.23
C LEU A 234 9.63 17.12 -4.00
N GLY A 235 10.05 16.71 -2.79
CA GLY A 235 9.84 17.50 -1.58
C GLY A 235 10.56 18.84 -1.64
N TYR A 236 11.81 18.88 -2.10
CA TYR A 236 12.53 20.11 -2.36
C TYR A 236 11.75 21.01 -3.35
N LEU A 237 11.26 20.43 -4.45
CA LEU A 237 10.48 21.15 -5.44
C LEU A 237 9.19 21.74 -4.85
N LEU A 238 8.53 20.99 -3.95
CA LEU A 238 7.34 21.50 -3.22
C LEU A 238 7.70 22.72 -2.36
N MET A 239 8.85 22.71 -1.67
CA MET A 239 9.29 23.85 -0.87
C MET A 239 9.61 25.10 -1.73
N VAL A 240 10.29 24.90 -2.86
CA VAL A 240 10.60 25.97 -3.82
C VAL A 240 9.32 26.56 -4.39
N ALA A 241 8.38 25.70 -4.84
CA ALA A 241 7.09 26.13 -5.39
C ALA A 241 6.26 26.89 -4.35
N ASN A 242 6.27 26.42 -3.09
CA ASN A 242 5.59 27.11 -1.99
C ASN A 242 6.22 28.49 -1.70
N GLY A 243 7.54 28.55 -1.66
CA GLY A 243 8.27 29.81 -1.41
C GLY A 243 8.10 30.85 -2.52
N SER A 244 7.92 30.43 -3.77
CA SER A 244 7.64 31.29 -4.92
C SER A 244 6.14 31.55 -5.15
N MET A 245 5.26 31.02 -4.31
CA MET A 245 3.80 31.06 -4.46
C MET A 245 3.30 30.46 -5.79
N ASP A 246 4.09 29.56 -6.40
CA ASP A 246 3.67 28.78 -7.57
C ASP A 246 2.86 27.57 -7.14
N THR A 247 1.61 27.83 -6.75
CA THR A 247 0.70 26.80 -6.26
C THR A 247 0.35 25.78 -7.35
N GLN A 248 0.41 26.14 -8.62
CA GLN A 248 0.17 25.20 -9.72
C GLN A 248 1.28 24.14 -9.77
N LEU A 249 2.55 24.54 -9.65
CA LEU A 249 3.68 23.64 -9.57
C LEU A 249 3.66 22.83 -8.27
N LEU A 250 3.26 23.43 -7.16
CA LEU A 250 3.11 22.74 -5.87
C LEU A 250 2.10 21.58 -5.97
N PHE A 251 0.90 21.83 -6.52
CA PHE A 251 -0.10 20.76 -6.73
C PHE A 251 0.38 19.71 -7.73
N ALA A 252 1.07 20.13 -8.80
CA ALA A 252 1.66 19.22 -9.76
C ALA A 252 2.72 18.31 -9.10
N GLY A 253 3.55 18.83 -8.21
CA GLY A 253 4.52 18.09 -7.42
C GLY A 253 3.88 17.10 -6.46
N ILE A 254 2.78 17.49 -5.77
CA ILE A 254 2.00 16.59 -4.89
C ILE A 254 1.43 15.43 -5.70
N ILE A 255 0.88 15.69 -6.89
CA ILE A 255 0.36 14.62 -7.76
C ILE A 255 1.49 13.70 -8.21
N ALA A 256 2.64 14.25 -8.64
CA ALA A 256 3.80 13.45 -9.03
C ALA A 256 4.28 12.57 -7.88
N LEU A 257 4.36 13.09 -6.65
CA LEU A 257 4.73 12.36 -5.46
C LEU A 257 3.72 11.24 -5.14
N THR A 258 2.42 11.52 -5.29
CA THR A 258 1.36 10.52 -5.09
C THR A 258 1.48 9.38 -6.10
N ILE A 259 1.70 9.70 -7.38
CA ILE A 259 1.91 8.70 -8.43
C ILE A 259 3.13 7.86 -8.13
N LEU A 260 4.24 8.48 -7.71
CA LEU A 260 5.46 7.79 -7.31
C LEU A 260 5.21 6.84 -6.14
N GLY A 261 4.55 7.31 -5.08
CA GLY A 261 4.24 6.50 -3.90
C GLY A 261 3.36 5.29 -4.25
N VAL A 262 2.30 5.51 -5.07
CA VAL A 262 1.44 4.42 -5.55
C VAL A 262 2.22 3.44 -6.42
N ALA A 263 3.07 3.92 -7.31
CA ALA A 263 3.88 3.04 -8.16
C ALA A 263 4.81 2.14 -7.33
N LEU A 264 5.51 2.71 -6.34
CA LEU A 264 6.38 1.93 -5.44
C LEU A 264 5.59 0.93 -4.58
N PHE A 265 4.41 1.31 -4.08
CA PHE A 265 3.51 0.40 -3.37
C PHE A 265 3.10 -0.78 -4.27
N LEU A 266 2.71 -0.53 -5.51
CA LEU A 266 2.33 -1.56 -6.47
C LEU A 266 3.49 -2.50 -6.82
N VAL A 267 4.73 -2.00 -6.84
CA VAL A 267 5.93 -2.85 -7.01
C VAL A 267 6.05 -3.84 -5.86
N VAL A 268 5.88 -3.38 -4.62
CA VAL A 268 5.92 -4.26 -3.44
C VAL A 268 4.75 -5.26 -3.45
N GLU A 269 3.55 -4.81 -3.82
CA GLU A 269 2.38 -5.69 -3.97
C GLU A 269 2.59 -6.75 -5.06
N LEU A 270 3.21 -6.38 -6.18
CA LEU A 270 3.56 -7.33 -7.23
C LEU A 270 4.59 -8.35 -6.74
N ALA A 271 5.61 -7.92 -5.99
CA ALA A 271 6.59 -8.80 -5.38
C ALA A 271 5.92 -9.80 -4.41
N GLU A 272 4.95 -9.35 -3.60
CA GLU A 272 4.13 -10.21 -2.73
C GLU A 272 3.40 -11.29 -3.52
N ARG A 273 2.68 -10.89 -4.58
CA ARG A 273 1.91 -11.82 -5.43
C ARG A 273 2.78 -12.87 -6.13
N LEU A 274 4.05 -12.54 -6.38
CA LEU A 274 5.02 -13.47 -6.98
C LEU A 274 5.67 -14.37 -5.92
N ALA A 275 5.87 -13.88 -4.70
CA ALA A 275 6.52 -14.60 -3.61
C ALA A 275 5.57 -15.55 -2.86
N ILE A 276 4.28 -15.20 -2.75
CA ILE A 276 3.32 -15.98 -1.97
C ILE A 276 2.53 -16.91 -2.89
N PRO A 277 2.64 -18.24 -2.71
CA PRO A 277 1.83 -19.21 -3.44
C PRO A 277 0.33 -19.02 -3.20
N ARG A 278 -0.48 -19.09 -4.25
CA ARG A 278 -1.93 -18.81 -4.22
C ARG A 278 -2.75 -19.62 -3.21
N HIS A 279 -2.29 -20.80 -2.80
CA HIS A 279 -3.00 -21.64 -1.84
C HIS A 279 -2.95 -21.09 -0.39
N ILE A 280 -1.98 -20.22 -0.08
CA ILE A 280 -1.88 -19.59 1.26
C ILE A 280 -2.86 -18.42 1.35
N ILE A 281 -3.06 -17.67 0.26
CA ILE A 281 -3.98 -16.52 0.19
C ILE A 281 -5.45 -16.96 0.23
N ALA A 282 -5.78 -18.16 -0.28
CA ALA A 282 -7.15 -18.66 -0.33
C ALA A 282 -7.71 -19.11 1.04
N GLY A 283 -6.84 -19.48 1.99
CA GLY A 283 -7.23 -19.92 3.33
C GLY A 283 -7.75 -18.79 4.23
N ASP A 284 -7.23 -17.60 4.06
CA ASP A 284 -7.54 -16.43 4.92
C ASP A 284 -8.93 -15.83 4.63
N ASN A 285 -9.40 -15.91 3.38
CA ASN A 285 -10.72 -15.42 2.99
C ASN A 285 -11.89 -16.30 3.46
N ALA A 286 -11.63 -17.54 3.89
CA ALA A 286 -12.66 -18.44 4.38
C ALA A 286 -13.01 -18.21 5.86
N THR A 287 -12.09 -17.66 6.65
CA THR A 287 -12.27 -17.44 8.09
C THR A 287 -12.96 -16.12 8.44
N HIS A 288 -13.04 -15.17 7.51
CA HIS A 288 -13.74 -13.88 7.71
C HIS A 288 -15.22 -13.89 7.28
N LEU A 289 -15.77 -15.02 6.81
CA LEU A 289 -17.16 -15.18 6.39
C LEU A 289 -17.98 -16.16 7.24
N SER A 290 -17.44 -16.61 8.38
CA SER A 290 -18.14 -17.48 9.34
C SER A 290 -18.56 -16.73 10.60
#